data_24b07646ea76184c3b439da2aed3f82e
#
_entry.id   24b07646ea76184c3b439da2aed3f82e
#
_cell.length_a   1.000
_cell.length_b   1.000
_cell.length_c   1.000
_cell.angle_alpha   90.00
_cell.angle_beta   90.00
_cell.angle_gamma   90.00
#
_symmetry.space_group_name_H-M   'P 1'
#
loop_
_entity.id
_entity.type
_entity.pdbx_description
1 polymer ?
#
loop_
_entity_poly.entity_id
_entity_poly.type
_entity_poly.pdbx_seq_one_letter_code
_entity_poly.pdbx_strand_id
1 'polypeptide(L)'
;LNHGEYEDFKKSVQSLATRKGYFQGRFTKNELGVSRERREAYWRLAYDSGPRWHFGPVSFSGGQIDADMLEPLVPFKDGEPYAAPKLAQLNENLADTGWFSSAVVAPDFKQADVENHIVPMSGALTPRKGNIIETGVGYSTDAGPRFTGKWEKPWVNSRGHSLSFASTVSGKEQTMDASYKMPLQKSPLEEFWLAQGGLKHT
;
A
#
# COMPACT_ATOMS: atom_id res chain seq x y z
N LEU A 1 -36.21 3.09 18.97
CA LEU A 1 -35.02 2.34 18.63
C LEU A 1 -34.83 2.34 17.12
N ASN A 2 -33.68 2.77 16.66
CA ASN A 2 -33.34 2.77 15.25
C ASN A 2 -32.72 1.38 14.91
N HIS A 3 -33.40 0.58 14.13
CA HIS A 3 -32.92 -0.74 13.72
C HIS A 3 -31.57 -0.64 12.97
N GLY A 4 -31.35 0.47 12.27
CA GLY A 4 -30.08 0.76 11.61
C GLY A 4 -28.88 0.84 12.58
N GLU A 5 -29.04 1.50 13.72
CA GLU A 5 -27.98 1.62 14.74
C GLU A 5 -27.55 0.26 15.30
N TYR A 6 -28.49 -0.66 15.47
CA TYR A 6 -28.19 -2.01 15.94
C TYR A 6 -27.35 -2.80 14.93
N GLU A 7 -27.73 -2.77 13.65
CA GLU A 7 -26.98 -3.45 12.61
C GLU A 7 -25.60 -2.79 12.37
N ASP A 8 -25.51 -1.48 12.43
CA ASP A 8 -24.26 -0.74 12.30
C ASP A 8 -23.30 -1.03 13.45
N PHE A 9 -23.82 -1.16 14.67
CA PHE A 9 -23.02 -1.57 15.83
C PHE A 9 -22.44 -2.97 15.64
N LYS A 10 -23.25 -3.95 15.21
CA LYS A 10 -22.78 -5.32 14.93
C LYS A 10 -21.70 -5.37 13.85
N LYS A 11 -21.91 -4.65 12.75
CA LYS A 11 -20.92 -4.52 11.67
C LYS A 11 -19.62 -3.89 12.19
N SER A 12 -19.73 -2.87 13.02
CA SER A 12 -18.56 -2.20 13.61
C SER A 12 -17.76 -3.14 14.51
N VAL A 13 -18.42 -3.95 15.34
CA VAL A 13 -17.76 -4.96 16.18
C VAL A 13 -17.04 -6.01 15.32
N GLN A 14 -17.71 -6.55 14.29
CA GLN A 14 -17.10 -7.52 13.38
C GLN A 14 -15.92 -6.94 12.62
N SER A 15 -16.07 -5.73 12.10
CA SER A 15 -14.99 -5.03 11.40
C SER A 15 -13.80 -4.79 12.31
N LEU A 16 -14.01 -4.34 13.55
CA LEU A 16 -12.95 -4.14 14.53
C LEU A 16 -12.24 -5.47 14.87
N ALA A 17 -13.00 -6.55 15.07
CA ALA A 17 -12.46 -7.86 15.33
C ALA A 17 -11.57 -8.35 14.18
N THR A 18 -12.06 -8.29 12.94
CA THR A 18 -11.31 -8.68 11.75
C THR A 18 -10.04 -7.83 11.58
N ARG A 19 -10.11 -6.51 11.79
CA ARG A 19 -8.94 -5.63 11.73
C ARG A 19 -7.87 -5.95 12.74
N LYS A 20 -8.24 -6.56 13.87
CA LYS A 20 -7.33 -7.01 14.94
C LYS A 20 -6.92 -8.47 14.85
N GLY A 21 -7.32 -9.18 13.79
CA GLY A 21 -6.94 -10.58 13.56
C GLY A 21 -7.86 -11.62 14.21
N TYR A 22 -9.06 -11.26 14.60
CA TYR A 22 -10.08 -12.18 15.09
C TYR A 22 -11.02 -12.59 13.95
N PHE A 23 -10.49 -13.40 13.03
CA PHE A 23 -11.22 -13.76 11.79
C PHE A 23 -12.37 -14.72 12.01
N GLN A 24 -12.42 -15.43 13.13
CA GLN A 24 -13.44 -16.41 13.48
C GLN A 24 -14.51 -15.84 14.42
N GLY A 25 -14.45 -14.52 14.68
CA GLY A 25 -15.36 -13.85 15.59
C GLY A 25 -16.82 -13.91 15.13
N ARG A 26 -17.72 -14.23 16.05
CA ARG A 26 -19.16 -14.35 15.80
C ARG A 26 -20.00 -13.90 16.97
N PHE A 27 -21.20 -13.42 16.68
CA PHE A 27 -22.20 -13.20 17.71
C PHE A 27 -22.80 -14.53 18.15
N THR A 28 -22.65 -14.86 19.43
CA THR A 28 -23.28 -16.04 20.07
C THR A 28 -24.67 -15.71 20.59
N LYS A 29 -24.95 -14.44 20.87
CA LYS A 29 -26.24 -13.92 21.26
C LYS A 29 -26.50 -12.57 20.58
N ASN A 30 -27.66 -12.42 19.95
CA ASN A 30 -28.05 -11.20 19.24
C ASN A 30 -29.57 -10.98 19.34
N GLU A 31 -30.04 -10.75 20.55
CA GLU A 31 -31.45 -10.56 20.85
C GLU A 31 -31.80 -9.07 20.99
N LEU A 32 -32.92 -8.69 20.40
CA LEU A 32 -33.59 -7.42 20.61
C LEU A 32 -34.81 -7.68 21.51
N GLY A 33 -34.76 -7.20 22.75
CA GLY A 33 -35.89 -7.27 23.68
C GLY A 33 -36.71 -5.98 23.65
N VAL A 34 -38.03 -6.11 23.67
CA VAL A 34 -38.96 -4.97 23.78
C VAL A 34 -39.83 -5.16 25.00
N SER A 35 -39.72 -4.25 25.95
CA SER A 35 -40.64 -4.15 27.09
C SER A 35 -41.77 -3.19 26.75
N ARG A 36 -43.00 -3.74 26.59
CA ARG A 36 -44.20 -2.92 26.35
C ARG A 36 -44.58 -2.11 27.56
N GLU A 37 -44.37 -2.63 28.77
CA GLU A 37 -44.70 -1.97 30.03
C GLU A 37 -43.84 -0.76 30.27
N ARG A 38 -42.51 -0.86 30.01
CA ARG A 38 -41.55 0.22 30.21
C ARG A 38 -41.38 1.13 28.99
N ARG A 39 -41.97 0.75 27.87
CA ARG A 39 -41.76 1.39 26.55
C ARG A 39 -40.27 1.49 26.18
N GLU A 40 -39.49 0.47 26.56
CA GLU A 40 -38.06 0.39 26.36
C GLU A 40 -37.72 -0.80 25.45
N ALA A 41 -36.68 -0.64 24.68
CA ALA A 41 -36.09 -1.73 23.98
C ALA A 41 -34.61 -1.82 24.36
N TYR A 42 -34.11 -3.02 24.51
CA TYR A 42 -32.75 -3.29 24.92
C TYR A 42 -32.12 -4.37 24.04
N TRP A 43 -30.81 -4.27 23.88
CA TRP A 43 -30.01 -5.25 23.16
C TRP A 43 -29.35 -6.21 24.14
N ARG A 44 -29.38 -7.47 23.81
CA ARG A 44 -28.60 -8.50 24.47
C ARG A 44 -27.65 -9.12 23.45
N LEU A 45 -26.40 -8.68 23.49
CA LEU A 45 -25.36 -9.09 22.58
C LEU A 45 -24.28 -9.84 23.34
N ALA A 46 -23.85 -10.99 22.83
CA ALA A 46 -22.65 -11.67 23.25
C ALA A 46 -21.82 -11.96 21.99
N TYR A 47 -20.57 -11.59 22.03
CA TYR A 47 -19.64 -11.77 20.93
C TYR A 47 -18.49 -12.66 21.38
N ASP A 48 -18.27 -13.76 20.67
CA ASP A 48 -17.11 -14.62 20.82
C ASP A 48 -16.10 -14.21 19.75
N SER A 49 -14.96 -13.67 20.16
CA SER A 49 -13.91 -13.23 19.24
C SER A 49 -13.19 -14.39 18.56
N GLY A 50 -13.22 -15.55 19.19
CA GLY A 50 -12.32 -16.65 18.82
C GLY A 50 -10.85 -16.31 19.10
N PRO A 51 -9.91 -17.12 18.61
CA PRO A 51 -8.48 -16.90 18.79
C PRO A 51 -7.99 -15.73 17.94
N ARG A 52 -6.94 -15.07 18.41
CA ARG A 52 -6.26 -14.02 17.65
C ARG A 52 -5.23 -14.65 16.73
N TRP A 53 -5.29 -14.27 15.47
CA TRP A 53 -4.34 -14.69 14.45
C TRP A 53 -3.09 -13.82 14.41
N HIS A 54 -2.00 -14.38 13.92
CA HIS A 54 -0.69 -13.75 13.83
C HIS A 54 -0.22 -13.71 12.38
N PHE A 55 0.64 -12.75 12.07
CA PHE A 55 1.31 -12.70 10.78
C PHE A 55 2.25 -13.90 10.63
N GLY A 56 2.17 -14.58 9.51
CA GLY A 56 3.15 -15.52 9.04
C GLY A 56 4.12 -14.90 8.03
N PRO A 57 4.95 -15.74 7.40
CA PRO A 57 5.93 -15.28 6.42
C PRO A 57 5.26 -14.57 5.24
N VAL A 58 5.97 -13.57 4.71
CA VAL A 58 5.53 -12.83 3.51
C VAL A 58 6.22 -13.44 2.30
N SER A 59 5.45 -13.78 1.28
CA SER A 59 5.95 -14.24 -0.01
C SER A 59 5.53 -13.29 -1.13
N PHE A 60 6.44 -12.97 -2.04
CA PHE A 60 6.15 -12.14 -3.19
C PHE A 60 6.29 -12.94 -4.49
N SER A 61 5.42 -12.66 -5.45
CA SER A 61 5.42 -13.27 -6.78
C SER A 61 5.27 -12.22 -7.88
N GLY A 62 5.88 -12.44 -9.05
CA GLY A 62 5.71 -11.63 -10.25
C GLY A 62 6.51 -10.32 -10.30
N GLY A 63 7.31 -10.00 -9.29
CA GLY A 63 8.13 -8.79 -9.24
C GLY A 63 9.47 -8.91 -9.99
N GLN A 64 10.07 -7.76 -10.32
CA GLN A 64 11.39 -7.64 -10.95
C GLN A 64 12.48 -7.16 -9.96
N ILE A 65 12.10 -6.91 -8.70
CA ILE A 65 12.96 -6.39 -7.64
C ILE A 65 13.42 -7.56 -6.76
N ASP A 66 14.66 -7.54 -6.32
CA ASP A 66 15.24 -8.56 -5.46
C ASP A 66 14.53 -8.60 -4.10
N ALA A 67 14.38 -9.78 -3.53
CA ALA A 67 13.66 -9.99 -2.26
C ALA A 67 14.28 -9.21 -1.09
N ASP A 68 15.60 -9.06 -1.07
CA ASP A 68 16.32 -8.31 -0.05
C ASP A 68 16.05 -6.78 -0.06
N MET A 69 15.52 -6.26 -1.17
CA MET A 69 15.03 -4.89 -1.28
C MET A 69 13.57 -4.75 -0.84
N LEU A 70 12.81 -5.84 -0.85
CA LEU A 70 11.39 -5.85 -0.43
C LEU A 70 11.22 -6.13 1.06
N GLU A 71 12.12 -6.92 1.66
CA GLU A 71 12.07 -7.29 3.07
C GLU A 71 12.00 -6.08 4.03
N PRO A 72 12.80 -5.01 3.86
CA PRO A 72 12.75 -3.84 4.73
C PRO A 72 11.44 -3.03 4.63
N LEU A 73 10.62 -3.29 3.59
CA LEU A 73 9.33 -2.62 3.42
C LEU A 73 8.23 -3.24 4.29
N VAL A 74 8.47 -4.44 4.86
CA VAL A 74 7.51 -5.16 5.70
C VAL A 74 7.49 -4.57 7.10
N PRO A 75 6.38 -3.94 7.56
CA PRO A 75 6.32 -3.23 8.84
C PRO A 75 5.95 -4.14 10.04
N PHE A 76 5.99 -5.46 9.87
CA PHE A 76 5.67 -6.44 10.90
C PHE A 76 6.63 -7.63 10.83
N LYS A 77 6.68 -8.40 11.91
CA LYS A 77 7.50 -9.60 12.02
C LYS A 77 6.62 -10.86 11.97
N ASP A 78 7.21 -11.95 11.52
CA ASP A 78 6.61 -13.26 11.62
C ASP A 78 6.28 -13.59 13.09
N GLY A 79 5.07 -14.12 13.34
CA GLY A 79 4.54 -14.37 14.70
C GLY A 79 3.99 -13.13 15.41
N GLU A 80 4.06 -11.93 14.83
CA GLU A 80 3.46 -10.75 15.43
C GLU A 80 1.92 -10.80 15.30
N PRO A 81 1.16 -10.33 16.33
CA PRO A 81 -0.29 -10.29 16.24
C PRO A 81 -0.80 -9.52 15.02
N TYR A 82 -1.71 -10.14 14.26
CA TYR A 82 -2.25 -9.52 13.05
C TYR A 82 -2.93 -8.17 13.35
N ALA A 83 -2.64 -7.21 12.52
CA ALA A 83 -3.24 -5.89 12.53
C ALA A 83 -3.40 -5.37 11.10
N ALA A 84 -4.63 -5.16 10.65
CA ALA A 84 -4.91 -4.68 9.30
C ALA A 84 -4.19 -3.37 8.93
N PRO A 85 -3.98 -2.39 9.83
CA PRO A 85 -3.19 -1.20 9.52
C PRO A 85 -1.75 -1.50 9.10
N LYS A 86 -1.10 -2.53 9.69
CA LYS A 86 0.26 -2.93 9.29
C LYS A 86 0.29 -3.55 7.89
N LEU A 87 -0.73 -4.34 7.54
CA LEU A 87 -0.85 -4.85 6.18
C LEU A 87 -1.12 -3.73 5.17
N ALA A 88 -1.95 -2.75 5.53
CA ALA A 88 -2.18 -1.57 4.72
C ALA A 88 -0.88 -0.77 4.51
N GLN A 89 -0.08 -0.59 5.57
CA GLN A 89 1.23 0.06 5.51
C GLN A 89 2.19 -0.68 4.57
N LEU A 90 2.20 -2.03 4.57
CA LEU A 90 3.01 -2.79 3.62
C LEU A 90 2.59 -2.51 2.17
N ASN A 91 1.30 -2.51 1.89
CA ASN A 91 0.80 -2.19 0.56
C ASN A 91 1.13 -0.75 0.13
N GLU A 92 1.06 0.20 1.05
CA GLU A 92 1.46 1.59 0.84
C GLU A 92 2.97 1.70 0.58
N ASN A 93 3.80 1.08 1.43
CA ASN A 93 5.25 1.06 1.24
C ASN A 93 5.65 0.53 -0.15
N LEU A 94 5.01 -0.57 -0.60
CA LEU A 94 5.25 -1.14 -1.92
C LEU A 94 4.84 -0.17 -3.05
N ALA A 95 3.71 0.50 -2.90
CA ALA A 95 3.23 1.49 -3.88
C ALA A 95 4.17 2.70 -3.97
N ASP A 96 4.67 3.18 -2.83
CA ASP A 96 5.54 4.36 -2.73
C ASP A 96 6.92 4.15 -3.34
N THR A 97 7.36 2.89 -3.50
CA THR A 97 8.61 2.60 -4.24
C THR A 97 8.57 3.09 -5.69
N GLY A 98 7.39 3.13 -6.29
CA GLY A 98 7.20 3.42 -7.71
C GLY A 98 7.69 2.31 -8.66
N TRP A 99 8.12 1.16 -8.15
CA TRP A 99 8.64 0.04 -8.95
C TRP A 99 7.55 -0.78 -9.63
N PHE A 100 6.35 -0.77 -9.06
CA PHE A 100 5.22 -1.60 -9.49
C PHE A 100 4.08 -0.75 -10.04
N SER A 101 3.38 -1.29 -11.03
CA SER A 101 2.08 -0.76 -11.48
C SER A 101 0.95 -1.24 -10.59
N SER A 102 1.14 -2.40 -9.95
CA SER A 102 0.24 -2.96 -8.95
C SER A 102 1.05 -3.79 -7.96
N ALA A 103 0.80 -3.60 -6.68
CA ALA A 103 1.36 -4.39 -5.60
C ALA A 103 0.24 -4.64 -4.60
N VAL A 104 -0.18 -5.90 -4.44
CA VAL A 104 -1.27 -6.27 -3.55
C VAL A 104 -0.82 -7.42 -2.68
N VAL A 105 -0.74 -7.19 -1.37
CA VAL A 105 -0.46 -8.20 -0.36
C VAL A 105 -1.73 -8.47 0.43
N ALA A 106 -2.07 -9.75 0.57
CA ALA A 106 -3.25 -10.20 1.29
C ALA A 106 -2.96 -11.47 2.11
N PRO A 107 -3.77 -11.74 3.17
CA PRO A 107 -3.68 -12.98 3.92
C PRO A 107 -4.01 -14.18 3.04
N ASP A 108 -3.19 -15.22 3.07
CA ASP A 108 -3.45 -16.49 2.39
C ASP A 108 -3.98 -17.54 3.37
N PHE A 109 -5.29 -17.55 3.55
CA PHE A 109 -5.97 -18.51 4.44
C PHE A 109 -5.91 -19.94 3.93
N LYS A 110 -5.55 -20.20 2.67
CA LYS A 110 -5.41 -21.56 2.13
C LYS A 110 -4.15 -22.24 2.66
N GLN A 111 -3.12 -21.44 2.95
CA GLN A 111 -1.85 -21.91 3.48
C GLN A 111 -1.69 -21.58 4.98
N ALA A 112 -2.77 -21.17 5.63
CA ALA A 112 -2.75 -20.79 7.03
C ALA A 112 -2.54 -22.00 7.96
N ASP A 113 -1.70 -21.81 8.97
CA ASP A 113 -1.56 -22.75 10.09
C ASP A 113 -2.69 -22.50 11.09
N VAL A 114 -3.73 -23.33 11.00
CA VAL A 114 -4.94 -23.19 11.82
C VAL A 114 -4.66 -23.57 13.29
N GLU A 115 -3.72 -24.47 13.56
CA GLU A 115 -3.41 -24.91 14.92
C GLU A 115 -2.70 -23.82 15.71
N ASN A 116 -1.76 -23.11 15.07
CA ASN A 116 -1.00 -22.02 15.68
C ASN A 116 -1.59 -20.65 15.41
N HIS A 117 -2.69 -20.56 14.66
CA HIS A 117 -3.36 -19.31 14.23
C HIS A 117 -2.40 -18.33 13.54
N ILE A 118 -1.59 -18.86 12.62
CA ILE A 118 -0.65 -18.10 11.81
C ILE A 118 -1.17 -18.04 10.37
N VAL A 119 -1.24 -16.85 9.79
CA VAL A 119 -1.64 -16.65 8.41
C VAL A 119 -0.49 -16.04 7.60
N PRO A 120 0.04 -16.75 6.59
CA PRO A 120 1.05 -16.19 5.71
C PRO A 120 0.45 -15.11 4.82
N MET A 121 1.31 -14.17 4.41
CA MET A 121 0.94 -13.08 3.52
C MET A 121 1.43 -13.39 2.10
N SER A 122 0.55 -13.31 1.12
CA SER A 122 0.88 -13.51 -0.30
C SER A 122 0.78 -12.18 -1.04
N GLY A 123 1.89 -11.77 -1.64
CA GLY A 123 2.02 -10.56 -2.45
C GLY A 123 2.08 -10.87 -3.93
N ALA A 124 1.16 -10.30 -4.70
CA ALA A 124 1.20 -10.28 -6.16
C ALA A 124 1.73 -8.92 -6.63
N LEU A 125 2.87 -8.94 -7.33
CA LEU A 125 3.56 -7.76 -7.81
C LEU A 125 3.52 -7.73 -9.34
N THR A 126 3.11 -6.60 -9.90
CA THR A 126 3.16 -6.35 -11.34
C THR A 126 4.17 -5.23 -11.62
N PRO A 127 5.24 -5.48 -12.38
CA PRO A 127 6.23 -4.47 -12.71
C PRO A 127 5.61 -3.23 -13.37
N ARG A 128 6.12 -2.05 -13.03
CA ARG A 128 5.81 -0.85 -13.80
C ARG A 128 6.51 -0.90 -15.15
N LYS A 129 5.93 -0.26 -16.17
CA LYS A 129 6.56 -0.18 -17.50
C LYS A 129 7.97 0.41 -17.38
N GLY A 130 8.93 -0.26 -18.02
CA GLY A 130 10.34 0.12 -17.92
C GLY A 130 10.72 1.45 -18.58
N ASN A 131 9.84 2.03 -19.39
CA ASN A 131 10.01 3.36 -19.98
C ASN A 131 8.68 4.09 -19.99
N ILE A 132 8.69 5.31 -19.46
CA ILE A 132 7.55 6.22 -19.45
C ILE A 132 8.01 7.47 -20.17
N ILE A 133 7.27 7.87 -21.19
CA ILE A 133 7.54 9.09 -21.97
C ILE A 133 6.33 10.00 -21.84
N GLU A 134 6.57 11.20 -21.41
CA GLU A 134 5.57 12.26 -21.32
C GLU A 134 6.02 13.42 -22.20
N THR A 135 5.11 13.96 -23.00
CA THR A 135 5.36 15.15 -23.83
C THR A 135 4.27 16.18 -23.61
N GLY A 136 4.63 17.43 -23.60
CA GLY A 136 3.69 18.52 -23.39
C GLY A 136 3.99 19.72 -24.32
N VAL A 137 2.94 20.42 -24.70
CA VAL A 137 3.03 21.67 -25.39
C VAL A 137 2.27 22.75 -24.62
N GLY A 138 2.81 23.93 -24.53
CA GLY A 138 2.21 25.05 -23.84
C GLY A 138 2.54 26.37 -24.57
N TYR A 139 1.80 27.42 -24.25
CA TYR A 139 2.05 28.76 -24.68
C TYR A 139 1.91 29.73 -23.51
N SER A 140 2.87 30.65 -23.40
CA SER A 140 2.75 31.76 -22.45
C SER A 140 2.96 33.08 -23.16
N THR A 141 2.31 34.13 -22.69
CA THR A 141 2.43 35.49 -23.27
C THR A 141 3.84 36.05 -23.16
N ASP A 142 4.60 35.65 -22.16
CA ASP A 142 5.95 36.15 -21.86
C ASP A 142 7.07 35.38 -22.54
N ALA A 143 6.92 34.07 -22.70
CA ALA A 143 7.96 33.17 -23.23
C ALA A 143 7.61 32.52 -24.57
N GLY A 144 6.38 32.74 -25.08
CA GLY A 144 5.89 32.15 -26.33
C GLY A 144 5.61 30.65 -26.22
N PRO A 145 5.76 29.92 -27.31
CA PRO A 145 5.55 28.45 -27.30
C PRO A 145 6.60 27.74 -26.44
N ARG A 146 6.14 26.72 -25.72
CA ARG A 146 6.95 25.87 -24.86
C ARG A 146 6.70 24.40 -25.15
N PHE A 147 7.76 23.65 -25.30
CA PHE A 147 7.73 22.20 -25.46
C PHE A 147 8.41 21.54 -24.26
N THR A 148 7.81 20.51 -23.72
CA THR A 148 8.36 19.72 -22.61
C THR A 148 8.41 18.26 -23.02
N GLY A 149 9.50 17.59 -22.67
CA GLY A 149 9.68 16.17 -22.81
C GLY A 149 10.23 15.59 -21.51
N LYS A 150 9.65 14.50 -21.04
CA LYS A 150 10.15 13.75 -19.88
C LYS A 150 10.24 12.29 -20.26
N TRP A 151 11.37 11.68 -19.96
CA TRP A 151 11.57 10.25 -20.03
C TRP A 151 11.95 9.75 -18.65
N GLU A 152 11.26 8.71 -18.20
CA GLU A 152 11.46 8.12 -16.89
C GLU A 152 11.60 6.61 -17.01
N LYS A 153 12.58 6.08 -16.33
CA LYS A 153 12.80 4.67 -16.11
C LYS A 153 12.63 4.37 -14.63
N PRO A 154 11.43 3.94 -14.18
CA PRO A 154 11.11 3.76 -12.75
C PRO A 154 11.97 2.71 -12.06
N TRP A 155 12.48 1.76 -12.83
CA TRP A 155 13.45 0.76 -12.40
C TRP A 155 14.42 0.45 -13.54
N VAL A 156 15.71 0.43 -13.25
CA VAL A 156 16.80 0.14 -14.21
C VAL A 156 17.31 -1.27 -14.02
N ASN A 157 17.29 -1.75 -12.77
CA ASN A 157 17.79 -3.06 -12.35
C ASN A 157 16.96 -3.65 -11.21
N SER A 158 17.25 -4.87 -10.78
CA SER A 158 16.58 -5.55 -9.67
C SER A 158 16.80 -4.91 -8.29
N ARG A 159 17.74 -3.96 -8.19
CA ARG A 159 17.97 -3.15 -6.98
C ARG A 159 17.07 -1.90 -6.90
N GLY A 160 16.18 -1.72 -7.87
CA GLY A 160 15.22 -0.61 -7.89
C GLY A 160 15.83 0.76 -8.20
N HIS A 161 17.00 0.83 -8.83
CA HIS A 161 17.56 2.11 -9.29
C HIS A 161 16.63 2.73 -10.34
N SER A 162 16.50 4.06 -10.33
CA SER A 162 15.68 4.78 -11.31
C SER A 162 16.47 5.87 -12.02
N LEU A 163 16.04 6.17 -13.25
CA LEU A 163 16.62 7.20 -14.10
C LEU A 163 15.51 8.09 -14.62
N SER A 164 15.71 9.39 -14.57
CA SER A 164 14.82 10.35 -15.22
C SER A 164 15.59 11.38 -16.04
N PHE A 165 15.00 11.78 -17.14
CA PHE A 165 15.46 12.86 -17.98
C PHE A 165 14.28 13.77 -18.29
N ALA A 166 14.49 15.08 -18.15
CA ALA A 166 13.49 16.08 -18.48
C ALA A 166 14.12 17.17 -19.37
N SER A 167 13.39 17.65 -20.33
CA SER A 167 13.80 18.75 -21.20
C SER A 167 12.66 19.74 -21.40
N THR A 168 12.97 21.00 -21.33
CA THR A 168 12.05 22.08 -21.67
C THR A 168 12.71 23.00 -22.68
N VAL A 169 11.99 23.31 -23.76
CA VAL A 169 12.44 24.25 -24.82
C VAL A 169 11.39 25.31 -24.99
N SER A 170 11.78 26.55 -24.83
CA SER A 170 10.98 27.73 -25.12
C SER A 170 11.79 28.76 -25.93
N GLY A 171 11.17 29.80 -26.39
CA GLY A 171 11.85 30.86 -27.13
C GLY A 171 12.89 31.65 -26.35
N LYS A 172 12.83 31.59 -25.00
CA LYS A 172 13.73 32.33 -24.10
C LYS A 172 14.58 31.43 -23.22
N GLU A 173 14.21 30.18 -23.04
CA GLU A 173 14.86 29.30 -22.08
C GLU A 173 14.87 27.86 -22.59
N GLN A 174 16.02 27.21 -22.44
CA GLN A 174 16.17 25.79 -22.71
C GLN A 174 16.77 25.14 -21.47
N THR A 175 16.12 24.10 -20.94
CA THR A 175 16.60 23.34 -19.81
C THR A 175 16.67 21.87 -20.14
N MET A 176 17.67 21.20 -19.60
CA MET A 176 17.83 19.75 -19.63
C MET A 176 18.26 19.30 -18.25
N ASP A 177 17.53 18.35 -17.68
CA ASP A 177 17.79 17.80 -16.35
C ASP A 177 17.86 16.28 -16.44
N ALA A 178 18.83 15.70 -15.77
CA ALA A 178 18.98 14.27 -15.63
C ALA A 178 19.18 13.90 -14.16
N SER A 179 18.52 12.82 -13.71
CA SER A 179 18.74 12.33 -12.36
C SER A 179 18.79 10.81 -12.32
N TYR A 180 19.67 10.28 -11.48
CA TYR A 180 19.81 8.86 -11.21
C TYR A 180 19.71 8.61 -9.71
N LYS A 181 18.71 7.81 -9.29
CA LYS A 181 18.43 7.49 -7.89
C LYS A 181 18.80 6.03 -7.60
N MET A 182 19.53 5.81 -6.52
CA MET A 182 19.96 4.49 -6.03
C MET A 182 19.42 4.31 -4.61
N PRO A 183 18.30 3.59 -4.41
CA PRO A 183 17.78 3.29 -3.08
C PRO A 183 18.76 2.39 -2.32
N LEU A 184 18.88 2.64 -1.02
CA LEU A 184 19.69 1.80 -0.14
C LEU A 184 18.85 0.63 0.40
N GLN A 185 19.45 -0.54 0.44
CA GLN A 185 18.78 -1.77 0.86
C GLN A 185 18.15 -1.67 2.26
N LYS A 186 18.82 -0.99 3.20
CA LYS A 186 18.38 -0.89 4.59
C LYS A 186 17.05 -0.16 4.75
N SER A 187 16.82 0.86 3.95
CA SER A 187 15.61 1.69 3.99
C SER A 187 15.32 2.29 2.59
N PRO A 188 14.81 1.48 1.64
CA PRO A 188 14.70 1.90 0.24
C PRO A 188 13.81 3.12 -0.02
N LEU A 189 12.86 3.41 0.89
CA LEU A 189 11.98 4.57 0.79
C LEU A 189 12.63 5.85 1.33
N GLU A 190 13.43 5.75 2.38
CA GLU A 190 13.95 6.91 3.12
C GLU A 190 15.38 7.25 2.74
N GLU A 191 16.20 6.22 2.46
CA GLU A 191 17.62 6.38 2.19
C GLU A 191 17.97 6.04 0.74
N PHE A 192 18.60 6.99 0.05
CA PHE A 192 19.04 6.81 -1.33
C PHE A 192 20.19 7.73 -1.69
N TRP A 193 21.00 7.32 -2.65
CA TRP A 193 21.91 8.20 -3.34
C TRP A 193 21.21 8.82 -4.56
N LEU A 194 21.38 10.13 -4.73
CA LEU A 194 20.85 10.87 -5.87
C LEU A 194 22.00 11.59 -6.57
N ALA A 195 22.25 11.21 -7.83
CA ALA A 195 23.10 11.94 -8.74
C ALA A 195 22.20 12.73 -9.70
N GLN A 196 22.37 14.04 -9.75
CA GLN A 196 21.59 14.90 -10.65
C GLN A 196 22.46 15.95 -11.31
N GLY A 197 22.14 16.31 -12.53
CA GLY A 197 22.77 17.37 -13.28
C GLY A 197 21.81 18.02 -14.23
N GLY A 198 21.98 19.31 -14.46
CA GLY A 198 21.14 20.08 -15.36
C GLY A 198 21.93 21.11 -16.13
N LEU A 199 21.45 21.45 -17.32
CA LEU A 199 21.94 22.53 -18.19
C LEU A 199 20.81 23.52 -18.40
N LYS A 200 21.13 24.79 -18.30
CA LYS A 200 20.21 25.89 -18.58
C LYS A 200 20.89 26.87 -19.54
N HIS A 201 20.18 27.18 -20.62
CA HIS A 201 20.55 28.22 -21.57
C HIS A 201 19.40 29.25 -21.66
N THR A 202 19.76 30.53 -21.56
CA THR A 202 18.83 31.68 -21.60
C THR A 202 19.28 32.68 -22.64
#